data_b2d07bb3f8870a9520f269bc48cfcd3f
#
_entry.id   b2d07bb3f8870a9520f269bc48cfcd3f
#
_cell.length_a   1.000
_cell.length_b   1.000
_cell.length_c   1.000
_cell.angle_alpha   90.00
_cell.angle_beta   90.00
_cell.angle_gamma   90.00
#
_symmetry.space_group_name_H-M   'P 1'
#
loop_
_entity.id
_entity.type
_entity.pdbx_description
1 polymer ?
#
loop_
_entity_poly.entity_id
_entity_poly.type
_entity_poly.pdbx_seq_one_letter_code
_entity_poly.pdbx_strand_id
1 'polypeptide(L)'
;FSNSRKAEQNQVWVGMAKETAHQLGTPLSSLVAWLEFLRLKGMSSDYTNEIEKDINRLQTITERFSKIGSAPSLTKVNIHEVLKHSVEYIKTRSSDKVIFDLKVPATEVWAPLNVPLFEWVIENILKNAIDAMSGNGKIDVNITNQHQFVYIDICDTGKGIPKSSYKTIFKPGFTTKSRGWGLGLSLSKRIIEEYHDGQIFVKNSEMNKGTTFRIVLKK
;
A
#
# COMPACT_ATOMS: atom_id res chain seq x y z
N PHE A 1 13.35 -27.30 7.84
CA PHE A 1 14.37 -26.23 7.85
C PHE A 1 13.90 -24.92 7.17
N SER A 2 13.10 -24.95 6.10
CA SER A 2 12.64 -23.73 5.40
C SER A 2 11.56 -22.96 6.18
N ASN A 3 10.63 -23.62 6.84
CA ASN A 3 9.53 -23.00 7.58
C ASN A 3 10.01 -22.34 8.89
N SER A 4 11.01 -22.91 9.57
CA SER A 4 11.58 -22.34 10.80
C SER A 4 12.30 -21.02 10.52
N ARG A 5 13.11 -20.94 9.46
CA ARG A 5 13.81 -19.69 9.05
C ARG A 5 12.83 -18.59 8.63
N LYS A 6 11.72 -18.93 7.97
CA LYS A 6 10.67 -17.95 7.62
C LYS A 6 9.97 -17.42 8.86
N ALA A 7 9.65 -18.30 9.82
CA ALA A 7 9.03 -17.89 11.08
C ALA A 7 9.95 -16.98 11.90
N GLU A 8 11.24 -17.28 11.95
CA GLU A 8 12.24 -16.49 12.67
C GLU A 8 12.46 -15.10 12.01
N GLN A 9 12.58 -15.05 10.69
CA GLN A 9 12.62 -13.79 9.95
C GLN A 9 11.35 -12.97 10.13
N ASN A 10 10.19 -13.59 10.20
CA ASN A 10 8.92 -12.93 10.46
C ASN A 10 8.86 -12.32 11.86
N GLN A 11 9.32 -13.04 12.89
CA GLN A 11 9.35 -12.52 14.26
C GLN A 11 10.27 -11.31 14.40
N VAL A 12 11.44 -11.34 13.78
CA VAL A 12 12.37 -10.20 13.77
C VAL A 12 11.74 -8.99 13.09
N TRP A 13 11.09 -9.17 11.96
CA TRP A 13 10.40 -8.08 11.24
C TRP A 13 9.26 -7.48 12.05
N VAL A 14 8.45 -8.31 12.70
CA VAL A 14 7.35 -7.88 13.58
C VAL A 14 7.89 -7.09 14.75
N GLY A 15 8.94 -7.61 15.40
CA GLY A 15 9.59 -6.93 16.52
C GLY A 15 10.15 -5.55 16.11
N MET A 16 10.86 -5.49 15.00
CA MET A 16 11.41 -4.23 14.48
C MET A 16 10.32 -3.23 14.08
N ALA A 17 9.26 -3.68 13.42
CA ALA A 17 8.17 -2.80 13.01
C ALA A 17 7.45 -2.20 14.24
N LYS A 18 7.16 -3.03 15.24
CA LYS A 18 6.51 -2.59 16.48
C LYS A 18 7.41 -1.63 17.27
N GLU A 19 8.68 -1.95 17.40
CA GLU A 19 9.65 -1.11 18.07
C GLU A 19 9.84 0.23 17.36
N THR A 20 9.98 0.21 16.02
CA THR A 20 10.07 1.43 15.22
C THR A 20 8.82 2.31 15.37
N ALA A 21 7.63 1.71 15.36
CA ALA A 21 6.38 2.44 15.58
C ALA A 21 6.34 3.09 16.97
N HIS A 22 6.77 2.36 18.00
CA HIS A 22 6.82 2.87 19.37
C HIS A 22 7.83 4.01 19.51
N GLN A 23 9.03 3.85 18.97
CA GLN A 23 10.07 4.88 19.02
C GLN A 23 9.75 6.13 18.19
N LEU A 24 8.97 6.01 17.11
CA LEU A 24 8.49 7.15 16.34
C LEU A 24 7.29 7.84 16.99
N GLY A 25 6.48 7.14 17.76
CA GLY A 25 5.30 7.70 18.43
C GLY A 25 5.64 8.82 19.41
N THR A 26 6.72 8.69 20.17
CA THR A 26 7.18 9.68 21.14
C THR A 26 7.56 11.03 20.50
N PRO A 27 8.47 11.10 19.51
CA PRO A 27 8.79 12.36 18.84
C PRO A 27 7.60 12.93 18.05
N LEU A 28 6.71 12.10 17.52
CA LEU A 28 5.48 12.58 16.87
C LEU A 28 4.55 13.30 17.84
N SER A 29 4.36 12.75 19.05
CA SER A 29 3.57 13.41 20.08
C SER A 29 4.16 14.76 20.48
N SER A 30 5.48 14.86 20.53
CA SER A 30 6.19 16.12 20.77
C SER A 30 5.96 17.13 19.63
N LEU A 31 6.02 16.69 18.37
CA LEU A 31 5.77 17.55 17.21
C LEU A 31 4.34 18.09 17.19
N VAL A 32 3.34 17.28 17.56
CA VAL A 32 1.95 17.74 17.71
C VAL A 32 1.86 18.83 18.77
N ALA A 33 2.48 18.64 19.94
CA ALA A 33 2.50 19.65 21.00
C ALA A 33 3.18 20.95 20.57
N TRP A 34 4.28 20.86 19.84
CA TRP A 34 4.96 22.04 19.27
C TRP A 34 4.09 22.76 18.25
N LEU A 35 3.36 22.04 17.40
CA LEU A 35 2.44 22.62 16.43
C LEU A 35 1.34 23.44 17.12
N GLU A 36 0.74 22.87 18.18
CA GLU A 36 -0.27 23.58 18.99
C GLU A 36 0.32 24.83 19.65
N PHE A 37 1.54 24.73 20.20
CA PHE A 37 2.23 25.89 20.77
C PHE A 37 2.47 27.00 19.73
N LEU A 38 2.88 26.66 18.51
CA LEU A 38 3.09 27.61 17.43
C LEU A 38 1.78 28.31 17.01
N ARG A 39 0.67 27.57 16.99
CA ARG A 39 -0.67 28.13 16.75
C ARG A 39 -1.05 29.15 17.84
N LEU A 40 -0.84 28.81 19.10
CA LEU A 40 -1.09 29.70 20.24
C LEU A 40 -0.21 30.97 20.19
N LYS A 41 0.99 30.88 19.65
CA LYS A 41 1.91 32.02 19.45
C LYS A 41 1.58 32.88 18.21
N GLY A 42 0.49 32.55 17.49
CA GLY A 42 0.03 33.35 16.35
C GLY A 42 0.81 33.12 15.06
N MET A 43 1.47 31.97 14.92
CA MET A 43 2.10 31.60 13.65
C MET A 43 1.04 31.48 12.55
N SER A 44 1.38 31.93 11.34
CA SER A 44 0.49 31.89 10.17
C SER A 44 -0.10 30.49 9.98
N SER A 45 -1.41 30.42 9.70
CA SER A 45 -2.13 29.18 9.41
C SER A 45 -1.56 28.41 8.22
N ASP A 46 -0.96 29.09 7.25
CA ASP A 46 -0.37 28.45 6.07
C ASP A 46 0.81 27.54 6.48
N TYR A 47 1.71 28.03 7.35
CA TYR A 47 2.84 27.23 7.82
C TYR A 47 2.39 26.12 8.77
N THR A 48 1.49 26.42 9.71
CA THR A 48 1.02 25.39 10.68
C THR A 48 0.24 24.28 9.99
N ASN A 49 -0.53 24.57 8.94
CA ASN A 49 -1.26 23.57 8.16
C ASN A 49 -0.32 22.66 7.35
N GLU A 50 0.76 23.21 6.78
CA GLU A 50 1.75 22.37 6.08
C GLU A 50 2.50 21.44 7.05
N ILE A 51 2.91 21.93 8.21
CA ILE A 51 3.53 21.12 9.27
C ILE A 51 2.55 20.03 9.74
N GLU A 52 1.28 20.34 9.93
CA GLU A 52 0.24 19.38 10.32
C GLU A 52 0.06 18.27 9.29
N LYS A 53 0.09 18.60 8.01
CA LYS A 53 0.02 17.59 6.94
C LYS A 53 1.17 16.57 7.03
N ASP A 54 2.37 17.04 7.31
CA ASP A 54 3.54 16.16 7.44
C ASP A 54 3.51 15.34 8.72
N ILE A 55 3.08 15.92 9.84
CA ILE A 55 2.86 15.19 11.10
C ILE A 55 1.82 14.07 10.89
N ASN A 56 0.67 14.38 10.28
CA ASN A 56 -0.38 13.40 10.00
C ASN A 56 0.12 12.27 9.07
N ARG A 57 0.99 12.58 8.12
CA ARG A 57 1.67 11.57 7.30
C ARG A 57 2.52 10.64 8.14
N LEU A 58 3.34 11.17 9.04
CA LEU A 58 4.20 10.39 9.91
C LEU A 58 3.36 9.52 10.88
N GLN A 59 2.28 10.06 11.43
CA GLN A 59 1.34 9.31 12.27
C GLN A 59 0.75 8.12 11.51
N THR A 60 0.27 8.35 10.28
CA THR A 60 -0.28 7.27 9.43
C THR A 60 0.75 6.17 9.18
N ILE A 61 2.00 6.54 8.90
CA ILE A 61 3.08 5.56 8.71
C ILE A 61 3.32 4.77 9.99
N THR A 62 3.42 5.45 11.12
CA THR A 62 3.65 4.84 12.44
C THR A 62 2.53 3.88 12.83
N GLU A 63 1.28 4.25 12.63
CA GLU A 63 0.12 3.38 12.86
C GLU A 63 0.12 2.15 11.95
N ARG A 64 0.47 2.31 10.68
CA ARG A 64 0.60 1.19 9.73
C ARG A 64 1.67 0.20 10.19
N PHE A 65 2.83 0.69 10.64
CA PHE A 65 3.89 -0.15 11.18
C PHE A 65 3.49 -0.85 12.48
N SER A 66 2.78 -0.18 13.37
CA SER A 66 2.25 -0.76 14.61
C SER A 66 1.30 -1.94 14.34
N LYS A 67 0.48 -1.85 13.28
CA LYS A 67 -0.47 -2.91 12.90
C LYS A 67 0.20 -4.15 12.29
N ILE A 68 1.42 -4.04 11.77
CA ILE A 68 2.18 -5.18 11.24
C ILE A 68 2.54 -6.20 12.33
N GLY A 69 2.58 -5.80 13.60
CA GLY A 69 2.96 -6.65 14.73
C GLY A 69 1.81 -7.34 15.46
N SER A 70 0.57 -7.08 15.09
CA SER A 70 -0.62 -7.67 15.71
C SER A 70 -1.43 -8.46 14.68
N ALA A 71 -2.08 -9.55 15.10
CA ALA A 71 -3.04 -10.23 14.23
C ALA A 71 -4.18 -9.26 13.86
N PRO A 72 -4.34 -8.87 12.60
CA PRO A 72 -5.33 -7.89 12.22
C PRO A 72 -6.72 -8.53 12.29
N SER A 73 -7.68 -7.81 12.87
CA SER A 73 -9.09 -8.17 12.74
C SER A 73 -9.55 -7.91 11.30
N LEU A 74 -10.18 -8.91 10.70
CA LEU A 74 -10.82 -8.79 9.41
C LEU A 74 -12.32 -8.54 9.59
N THR A 75 -12.86 -7.60 8.84
CA THR A 75 -14.30 -7.31 8.79
C THR A 75 -14.80 -7.48 7.36
N LYS A 76 -16.01 -8.00 7.20
CA LYS A 76 -16.61 -8.14 5.88
C LYS A 76 -16.99 -6.76 5.35
N VAL A 77 -16.38 -6.36 4.25
CA VAL A 77 -16.54 -5.03 3.64
C VAL A 77 -16.78 -5.12 2.15
N ASN A 78 -17.40 -4.08 1.58
CA ASN A 78 -17.57 -3.94 0.14
C ASN A 78 -16.23 -3.50 -0.48
N ILE A 79 -15.65 -4.36 -1.31
CA ILE A 79 -14.36 -4.11 -1.97
C ILE A 79 -14.42 -2.92 -2.92
N HIS A 80 -15.57 -2.68 -3.57
CA HIS A 80 -15.73 -1.55 -4.49
C HIS A 80 -15.46 -0.21 -3.79
N GLU A 81 -16.04 -0.03 -2.59
CA GLU A 81 -15.89 1.21 -1.84
C GLU A 81 -14.44 1.42 -1.38
N VAL A 82 -13.79 0.36 -0.91
CA VAL A 82 -12.39 0.43 -0.47
C VAL A 82 -11.46 0.77 -1.65
N LEU A 83 -11.66 0.15 -2.82
CA LEU A 83 -10.85 0.44 -4.00
C LEU A 83 -11.13 1.83 -4.55
N LYS A 84 -12.40 2.25 -4.60
CA LYS A 84 -12.78 3.60 -5.03
C LYS A 84 -12.09 4.65 -4.15
N HIS A 85 -12.15 4.50 -2.84
CA HIS A 85 -11.49 5.41 -1.89
C HIS A 85 -9.97 5.46 -2.12
N SER A 86 -9.31 4.29 -2.25
CA SER A 86 -7.87 4.21 -2.49
C SER A 86 -7.45 4.85 -3.83
N VAL A 87 -8.22 4.61 -4.90
CA VAL A 87 -7.97 5.18 -6.23
C VAL A 87 -8.13 6.69 -6.20
N GLU A 88 -9.22 7.22 -5.66
CA GLU A 88 -9.45 8.67 -5.55
C GLU A 88 -8.37 9.34 -4.68
N TYR A 89 -7.97 8.71 -3.57
CA TYR A 89 -6.90 9.22 -2.72
C TYR A 89 -5.57 9.40 -3.48
N ILE A 90 -5.20 8.44 -4.32
CA ILE A 90 -3.97 8.52 -5.13
C ILE A 90 -4.16 9.47 -6.31
N LYS A 91 -5.30 9.44 -6.98
CA LYS A 91 -5.62 10.30 -8.12
C LYS A 91 -5.48 11.79 -7.78
N THR A 92 -6.04 12.24 -6.65
CA THR A 92 -5.95 13.64 -6.19
C THR A 92 -4.52 14.10 -5.86
N ARG A 93 -3.56 13.16 -5.76
CA ARG A 93 -2.16 13.43 -5.43
C ARG A 93 -1.20 13.10 -6.58
N SER A 94 -1.76 12.74 -7.71
CA SER A 94 -1.02 12.38 -8.94
C SER A 94 -1.07 13.50 -9.95
N SER A 95 -0.20 13.43 -10.95
CA SER A 95 -0.26 14.30 -12.12
C SER A 95 -1.56 14.06 -12.91
N ASP A 96 -2.15 15.10 -13.47
CA ASP A 96 -3.31 15.04 -14.38
C ASP A 96 -3.03 14.22 -15.66
N LYS A 97 -1.76 13.90 -15.92
CA LYS A 97 -1.32 13.03 -17.02
C LYS A 97 -1.51 11.54 -16.74
N VAL A 98 -1.88 11.18 -15.50
CA VAL A 98 -2.17 9.80 -15.12
C VAL A 98 -3.68 9.59 -15.15
N ILE A 99 -4.13 8.72 -16.05
CA ILE A 99 -5.54 8.37 -16.22
C ILE A 99 -5.84 7.13 -15.39
N PHE A 100 -6.86 7.21 -14.54
CA PHE A 100 -7.33 6.08 -13.74
C PHE A 100 -8.68 5.60 -14.25
N ASP A 101 -8.81 4.29 -14.44
CA ASP A 101 -10.05 3.64 -14.85
C ASP A 101 -10.36 2.49 -13.87
N LEU A 102 -11.43 2.63 -13.09
CA LEU A 102 -11.88 1.62 -12.13
C LEU A 102 -13.10 0.90 -12.69
N LYS A 103 -12.92 -0.38 -13.04
CA LYS A 103 -13.98 -1.25 -13.54
C LYS A 103 -14.46 -2.19 -12.45
N VAL A 104 -15.71 -2.01 -12.07
CA VAL A 104 -16.36 -2.82 -11.04
C VAL A 104 -17.48 -3.68 -11.65
N PRO A 105 -17.72 -4.91 -11.18
CA PRO A 105 -18.85 -5.70 -11.60
C PRO A 105 -20.17 -5.05 -11.14
N ALA A 106 -21.27 -5.36 -11.80
CA ALA A 106 -22.59 -4.81 -11.50
C ALA A 106 -23.09 -5.20 -10.09
N THR A 107 -22.63 -6.33 -9.55
CA THR A 107 -22.97 -6.80 -8.21
C THR A 107 -21.88 -6.43 -7.22
N GLU A 108 -22.28 -6.00 -6.03
CA GLU A 108 -21.36 -5.74 -4.93
C GLU A 108 -20.54 -6.99 -4.58
N VAL A 109 -19.27 -6.79 -4.28
CA VAL A 109 -18.35 -7.85 -3.92
C VAL A 109 -17.85 -7.61 -2.50
N TRP A 110 -18.13 -8.57 -1.64
CA TRP A 110 -17.78 -8.51 -0.22
C TRP A 110 -16.69 -9.53 0.11
N ALA A 111 -15.70 -9.10 0.87
CA ALA A 111 -14.66 -9.98 1.42
C ALA A 111 -14.22 -9.52 2.81
N PRO A 112 -13.65 -10.44 3.62
CA PRO A 112 -13.07 -10.07 4.90
C PRO A 112 -11.75 -9.32 4.68
N LEU A 113 -11.67 -8.06 5.13
CA LEU A 113 -10.50 -7.20 5.01
C LEU A 113 -10.19 -6.48 6.32
N ASN A 114 -8.91 -6.22 6.55
CA ASN A 114 -8.46 -5.11 7.37
C ASN A 114 -8.28 -3.91 6.46
N VAL A 115 -9.26 -3.00 6.44
CA VAL A 115 -9.33 -1.89 5.49
C VAL A 115 -8.05 -1.05 5.46
N PRO A 116 -7.51 -0.55 6.59
CA PRO A 116 -6.29 0.27 6.56
C PRO A 116 -5.06 -0.42 5.98
N LEU A 117 -4.88 -1.72 6.26
CA LEU A 117 -3.77 -2.49 5.70
C LEU A 117 -3.98 -2.79 4.22
N PHE A 118 -5.21 -3.09 3.83
CA PHE A 118 -5.53 -3.34 2.43
C PHE A 118 -5.40 -2.08 1.57
N GLU A 119 -5.91 -0.94 2.02
CA GLU A 119 -5.71 0.36 1.37
C GLU A 119 -4.22 0.66 1.18
N TRP A 120 -3.39 0.37 2.19
CA TRP A 120 -1.95 0.55 2.05
C TRP A 120 -1.34 -0.30 0.92
N VAL A 121 -1.80 -1.54 0.75
CA VAL A 121 -1.38 -2.39 -0.38
C VAL A 121 -1.75 -1.75 -1.71
N ILE A 122 -3.00 -1.32 -1.85
CA ILE A 122 -3.49 -0.70 -3.09
C ILE A 122 -2.71 0.60 -3.39
N GLU A 123 -2.57 1.50 -2.41
CA GLU A 123 -1.78 2.71 -2.56
C GLU A 123 -0.34 2.42 -3.02
N ASN A 124 0.29 1.40 -2.44
CA ASN A 124 1.66 1.05 -2.77
C ASN A 124 1.79 0.54 -4.21
N ILE A 125 0.85 -0.29 -4.68
CA ILE A 125 0.84 -0.77 -6.06
C ILE A 125 0.58 0.39 -7.02
N LEU A 126 -0.40 1.25 -6.74
CA LEU A 126 -0.71 2.42 -7.57
C LEU A 126 0.47 3.40 -7.65
N LYS A 127 1.15 3.67 -6.54
CA LYS A 127 2.37 4.50 -6.53
C LYS A 127 3.49 3.88 -7.36
N ASN A 128 3.66 2.55 -7.29
CA ASN A 128 4.63 1.85 -8.12
C ASN A 128 4.28 1.91 -9.61
N ALA A 129 3.01 1.83 -9.96
CA ALA A 129 2.52 2.01 -11.32
C ALA A 129 2.81 3.42 -11.86
N ILE A 130 2.51 4.46 -11.08
CA ILE A 130 2.80 5.86 -11.44
C ILE A 130 4.30 6.07 -11.68
N ASP A 131 5.14 5.53 -10.79
CA ASP A 131 6.59 5.63 -10.92
C ASP A 131 7.09 4.88 -12.18
N ALA A 132 6.52 3.69 -12.47
CA ALA A 132 6.87 2.92 -13.66
C ALA A 132 6.50 3.62 -14.97
N MET A 133 5.51 4.52 -14.93
CA MET A 133 5.06 5.36 -16.05
C MET A 133 5.70 6.75 -16.04
N SER A 134 6.60 7.06 -15.11
CA SER A 134 7.17 8.40 -14.95
C SER A 134 6.11 9.50 -14.83
N GLY A 135 4.98 9.20 -14.19
CA GLY A 135 3.88 10.13 -13.96
C GLY A 135 3.02 10.46 -15.19
N ASN A 136 3.09 9.66 -16.26
CA ASN A 136 2.27 9.83 -17.47
C ASN A 136 1.86 8.47 -18.05
N GLY A 137 0.57 8.18 -18.10
CA GLY A 137 0.05 6.92 -18.60
C GLY A 137 -1.33 6.57 -18.05
N LYS A 138 -1.68 5.28 -18.15
CA LYS A 138 -2.99 4.78 -17.72
C LYS A 138 -2.84 3.67 -16.67
N ILE A 139 -3.72 3.71 -15.67
CA ILE A 139 -3.91 2.64 -14.68
C ILE A 139 -5.34 2.14 -14.78
N ASP A 140 -5.50 0.87 -15.13
CA ASP A 140 -6.79 0.16 -15.09
C ASP A 140 -6.85 -0.70 -13.83
N VAL A 141 -7.90 -0.55 -13.03
CA VAL A 141 -8.20 -1.38 -11.87
C VAL A 141 -9.45 -2.16 -12.13
N ASN A 142 -9.36 -3.48 -12.18
CA ASN A 142 -10.47 -4.37 -12.52
C ASN A 142 -10.76 -5.32 -11.36
N ILE A 143 -12.05 -5.43 -10.98
CA ILE A 143 -12.53 -6.41 -10.02
C ILE A 143 -13.24 -7.52 -10.79
N THR A 144 -12.85 -8.76 -10.55
CA THR A 144 -13.56 -9.94 -11.07
C THR A 144 -14.05 -10.80 -9.90
N ASN A 145 -15.36 -10.97 -9.83
CA ASN A 145 -16.02 -11.79 -8.83
C ASN A 145 -16.12 -13.24 -9.33
N GLN A 146 -15.41 -14.14 -8.66
CA GLN A 146 -15.45 -15.57 -8.99
C GLN A 146 -15.78 -16.37 -7.73
N HIS A 147 -16.72 -17.30 -7.84
CA HIS A 147 -17.19 -18.23 -6.81
C HIS A 147 -16.69 -17.95 -5.37
N GLN A 148 -15.53 -18.49 -4.99
CA GLN A 148 -14.92 -18.35 -3.65
C GLN A 148 -13.86 -17.26 -3.57
N PHE A 149 -13.50 -16.65 -4.70
CA PHE A 149 -12.40 -15.69 -4.79
C PHE A 149 -12.83 -14.38 -5.43
N VAL A 150 -12.14 -13.33 -5.05
CA VAL A 150 -12.16 -12.05 -5.71
C VAL A 150 -10.79 -11.80 -6.31
N TYR A 151 -10.74 -11.48 -7.60
CA TYR A 151 -9.53 -11.06 -8.29
C TYR A 151 -9.54 -9.55 -8.48
N ILE A 152 -8.46 -8.91 -8.10
CA ILE A 152 -8.24 -7.48 -8.31
C ILE A 152 -7.00 -7.35 -9.17
N ASP A 153 -7.16 -6.89 -10.41
CA ASP A 153 -6.09 -6.64 -11.36
C ASP A 153 -5.81 -5.14 -11.43
N ILE A 154 -4.56 -4.75 -11.17
CA ILE A 154 -4.08 -3.38 -11.31
C ILE A 154 -3.06 -3.39 -12.45
N CYS A 155 -3.42 -2.78 -13.57
CA CYS A 155 -2.67 -2.75 -14.81
C CYS A 155 -2.15 -1.33 -15.08
N ASP A 156 -0.85 -1.18 -15.27
CA ASP A 156 -0.23 0.07 -15.69
C ASP A 156 0.33 -0.03 -17.12
N THR A 157 0.58 1.10 -17.75
CA THR A 157 1.22 1.22 -19.06
C THR A 157 2.70 1.63 -18.96
N GLY A 158 3.36 1.24 -17.87
CA GLY A 158 4.73 1.65 -17.57
C GLY A 158 5.81 0.82 -18.27
N LYS A 159 7.03 0.93 -17.74
CA LYS A 159 8.24 0.30 -18.32
C LYS A 159 8.25 -1.23 -18.30
N GLY A 160 7.35 -1.85 -17.55
CA GLY A 160 7.29 -3.31 -17.41
C GLY A 160 8.36 -3.88 -16.46
N ILE A 161 8.24 -5.20 -16.24
CA ILE A 161 9.11 -5.98 -15.36
C ILE A 161 9.56 -7.23 -16.11
N PRO A 162 10.87 -7.55 -16.16
CA PRO A 162 11.34 -8.77 -16.81
C PRO A 162 10.87 -10.00 -16.04
N LYS A 163 10.53 -11.10 -16.73
CA LYS A 163 10.02 -12.34 -16.10
C LYS A 163 10.91 -12.89 -15.00
N SER A 164 12.24 -12.76 -15.12
CA SER A 164 13.21 -13.17 -14.12
C SER A 164 13.03 -12.44 -12.77
N SER A 165 12.42 -11.26 -12.78
CA SER A 165 12.23 -10.41 -11.60
C SER A 165 10.87 -10.58 -10.92
N TYR A 166 9.90 -11.30 -11.51
CA TYR A 166 8.53 -11.43 -10.98
C TYR A 166 8.47 -11.88 -9.51
N LYS A 167 9.35 -12.78 -9.09
CA LYS A 167 9.46 -13.23 -7.70
C LYS A 167 10.36 -12.33 -6.86
N THR A 168 11.40 -11.79 -7.47
CA THR A 168 12.45 -11.02 -6.77
C THR A 168 11.97 -9.65 -6.33
N ILE A 169 11.04 -9.02 -7.07
CA ILE A 169 10.47 -7.72 -6.70
C ILE A 169 9.73 -7.73 -5.34
N PHE A 170 9.31 -8.90 -4.87
CA PHE A 170 8.67 -9.06 -3.56
C PHE A 170 9.66 -9.37 -2.43
N LYS A 171 10.96 -9.46 -2.71
CA LYS A 171 11.96 -9.65 -1.66
C LYS A 171 12.21 -8.31 -0.94
N PRO A 172 12.34 -8.32 0.41
CA PRO A 172 12.69 -7.12 1.15
C PRO A 172 13.99 -6.50 0.63
N GLY A 173 14.01 -5.17 0.52
CA GLY A 173 15.17 -4.42 0.05
C GLY A 173 15.35 -4.38 -1.47
N PHE A 174 14.53 -5.09 -2.25
CA PHE A 174 14.61 -5.00 -3.71
C PHE A 174 14.01 -3.68 -4.20
N THR A 175 14.82 -2.87 -4.87
CA THR A 175 14.40 -1.62 -5.48
C THR A 175 15.23 -1.30 -6.72
N THR A 176 14.56 -0.75 -7.73
CA THR A 176 15.22 -0.16 -8.91
C THR A 176 15.22 1.37 -8.85
N LYS A 177 14.72 1.94 -7.75
CA LYS A 177 14.59 3.38 -7.55
C LYS A 177 15.82 3.92 -6.80
N SER A 178 16.25 5.13 -7.13
CA SER A 178 17.31 5.84 -6.40
C SER A 178 16.90 6.24 -4.98
N ARG A 179 15.60 6.38 -4.74
CA ARG A 179 15.01 6.68 -3.44
C ARG A 179 13.98 5.63 -3.07
N GLY A 180 14.06 5.12 -1.84
CA GLY A 180 13.14 4.12 -1.30
C GLY A 180 13.88 2.88 -0.79
N TRP A 181 13.32 2.26 0.21
CA TRP A 181 13.94 1.15 0.97
C TRP A 181 13.66 -0.24 0.35
N GLY A 182 12.91 -0.31 -0.76
CA GLY A 182 12.54 -1.57 -1.38
C GLY A 182 11.62 -2.45 -0.51
N LEU A 183 10.85 -1.85 0.39
CA LEU A 183 10.00 -2.58 1.34
C LEU A 183 8.53 -2.64 0.93
N GLY A 184 8.08 -1.78 0.00
CA GLY A 184 6.66 -1.65 -0.32
C GLY A 184 6.02 -2.95 -0.81
N LEU A 185 6.55 -3.58 -1.85
CA LEU A 185 5.99 -4.82 -2.40
C LEU A 185 6.16 -6.01 -1.47
N SER A 186 7.24 -6.09 -0.70
CA SER A 186 7.43 -7.16 0.30
C SER A 186 6.41 -7.05 1.44
N LEU A 187 6.11 -5.84 1.90
CA LEU A 187 5.04 -5.58 2.86
C LEU A 187 3.65 -5.84 2.27
N SER A 188 3.41 -5.42 1.03
CA SER A 188 2.15 -5.73 0.34
C SER A 188 1.91 -7.23 0.25
N LYS A 189 2.94 -7.99 -0.10
CA LYS A 189 2.85 -9.46 -0.14
C LYS A 189 2.54 -10.04 1.22
N ARG A 190 3.21 -9.59 2.25
CA ARG A 190 2.96 -10.04 3.61
C ARG A 190 1.54 -9.73 4.07
N ILE A 191 1.06 -8.51 3.85
CA ILE A 191 -0.29 -8.09 4.23
C ILE A 191 -1.34 -8.98 3.54
N ILE A 192 -1.19 -9.24 2.25
CA ILE A 192 -2.14 -10.06 1.51
C ILE A 192 -2.04 -11.54 1.90
N GLU A 193 -0.84 -12.10 1.98
CA GLU A 193 -0.66 -13.55 2.18
C GLU A 193 -0.81 -13.98 3.64
N GLU A 194 -0.27 -13.20 4.60
CA GLU A 194 -0.29 -13.59 6.01
C GLU A 194 -1.51 -13.06 6.77
N TYR A 195 -2.03 -11.87 6.39
CA TYR A 195 -3.12 -11.22 7.13
C TYR A 195 -4.48 -11.37 6.47
N HIS A 196 -4.54 -11.58 5.16
CA HIS A 196 -5.80 -11.75 4.42
C HIS A 196 -5.96 -13.16 3.81
N ASP A 197 -5.02 -14.09 4.07
CA ASP A 197 -5.01 -15.44 3.49
C ASP A 197 -5.25 -15.44 1.96
N GLY A 198 -4.70 -14.41 1.31
CA GLY A 198 -4.80 -14.17 -0.13
C GLY A 198 -3.49 -14.44 -0.87
N GLN A 199 -3.40 -13.95 -2.09
CA GLN A 199 -2.19 -14.00 -2.92
C GLN A 199 -1.98 -12.68 -3.65
N ILE A 200 -0.72 -12.31 -3.87
CA ILE A 200 -0.33 -11.18 -4.73
C ILE A 200 0.85 -11.57 -5.60
N PHE A 201 0.74 -11.29 -6.90
CA PHE A 201 1.78 -11.63 -7.87
C PHE A 201 1.68 -10.79 -9.14
N VAL A 202 2.73 -10.82 -9.95
CA VAL A 202 2.69 -10.28 -11.31
C VAL A 202 1.97 -11.26 -12.22
N LYS A 203 0.78 -10.91 -12.68
CA LYS A 203 -0.03 -11.71 -13.60
C LYS A 203 0.62 -11.77 -14.98
N ASN A 204 0.99 -10.63 -15.50
CA ASN A 204 1.73 -10.47 -16.75
C ASN A 204 2.45 -9.12 -16.75
N SER A 205 3.54 -9.05 -17.47
CA SER A 205 4.24 -7.81 -17.75
C SER A 205 5.03 -7.95 -19.03
N GLU A 206 5.07 -6.87 -19.80
CA GLU A 206 5.84 -6.77 -21.03
C GLU A 206 6.66 -5.47 -20.99
N MET A 207 7.94 -5.56 -21.36
CA MET A 207 8.84 -4.41 -21.35
C MET A 207 8.31 -3.29 -22.22
N ASN A 208 8.25 -2.09 -21.65
CA ASN A 208 7.73 -0.86 -22.27
C ASN A 208 6.23 -0.88 -22.67
N LYS A 209 5.47 -1.87 -22.19
CA LYS A 209 4.01 -1.93 -22.39
C LYS A 209 3.23 -1.91 -21.09
N GLY A 210 3.87 -2.28 -19.99
CA GLY A 210 3.28 -2.21 -18.67
C GLY A 210 3.27 -3.51 -17.88
N THR A 211 2.65 -3.44 -16.70
CA THR A 211 2.56 -4.55 -15.74
C THR A 211 1.15 -4.68 -15.22
N THR A 212 0.70 -5.91 -15.04
CA THR A 212 -0.53 -6.24 -14.30
C THR A 212 -0.18 -6.99 -13.03
N PHE A 213 -0.44 -6.37 -11.90
CA PHE A 213 -0.45 -7.04 -10.60
C PHE A 213 -1.83 -7.64 -10.35
N ARG A 214 -1.85 -8.86 -9.81
CA ARG A 214 -3.08 -9.52 -9.36
C ARG A 214 -3.05 -9.74 -7.88
N ILE A 215 -4.13 -9.34 -7.20
CA ILE A 215 -4.46 -9.72 -5.84
C ILE A 215 -5.61 -10.71 -5.90
N VAL A 216 -5.51 -11.79 -5.12
CA VAL A 216 -6.54 -12.81 -4.95
C VAL A 216 -6.96 -12.81 -3.49
N LEU A 217 -8.24 -12.64 -3.22
CA LEU A 217 -8.81 -12.67 -1.88
C LEU A 217 -9.85 -13.79 -1.79
N LYS A 218 -9.95 -14.44 -0.64
CA LYS A 218 -11.08 -15.33 -0.31
C LYS A 218 -12.28 -14.49 0.14
N LYS A 219 -13.49 -15.00 -0.13
CA LYS A 219 -14.74 -14.39 0.33
C LYS A 219 -15.15 -14.87 1.70
#